data_c30f11640d86d3b807df49dc26fbff82
#
_entry.id   c30f11640d86d3b807df49dc26fbff82
#
_cell.length_a   1.000
_cell.length_b   1.000
_cell.length_c   1.000
_cell.angle_alpha   90.00
_cell.angle_beta   90.00
_cell.angle_gamma   90.00
#
_symmetry.space_group_name_H-M   'P 1'
#
loop_
_entity.id
_entity.type
_entity.pdbx_description
1 polymer ?
#
loop_
_entity_poly.entity_id
_entity_poly.type
_entity_poly.pdbx_seq_one_letter_code
_entity_poly.pdbx_strand_id
1 'polypeptide(L)'
;MQKLMKSLIVAFAYMSMPIMAQKTDLVNPIIGTNGMGHTFPGACAPFGIVQVSPDTDTIPHNIDGVYQPRVYEYCAGYQHKDSSIVGLSHTHFSGTGHSDLGDILLMPFTGKLQINPGTADNPDSGYRSRFSHDTEISRPRS
;
A
#
# COMPACT_ATOMS: atom_id res chain seq x y z
N MET A 1 21.52 16.58 45.89
CA MET A 1 20.96 17.31 44.76
C MET A 1 21.18 16.61 43.41
N GLN A 2 22.39 16.24 43.01
CA GLN A 2 22.66 15.63 41.68
C GLN A 2 21.95 14.29 41.44
N LYS A 3 21.79 13.40 42.43
CA LYS A 3 21.07 12.13 42.26
C LYS A 3 19.57 12.34 42.06
N LEU A 4 18.97 13.29 42.74
CA LEU A 4 17.53 13.62 42.59
C LEU A 4 17.25 14.20 41.21
N MET A 5 18.12 15.05 40.69
CA MET A 5 18.00 15.66 39.37
C MET A 5 18.14 14.64 38.22
N LYS A 6 19.04 13.65 38.37
CA LYS A 6 19.15 12.55 37.37
C LYS A 6 17.92 11.65 37.37
N SER A 7 17.35 11.33 38.54
CA SER A 7 16.11 10.55 38.62
C SER A 7 14.91 11.29 38.01
N LEU A 8 14.84 12.61 38.18
CA LEU A 8 13.77 13.42 37.58
C LEU A 8 13.84 13.46 36.05
N ILE A 9 15.05 13.57 35.48
CA ILE A 9 15.26 13.57 34.02
C ILE A 9 14.88 12.22 33.41
N VAL A 10 15.24 11.10 34.05
CA VAL A 10 14.87 9.77 33.59
C VAL A 10 13.35 9.56 33.64
N ALA A 11 12.68 9.99 34.72
CA ALA A 11 11.23 9.89 34.85
C ALA A 11 10.50 10.72 33.76
N PHE A 12 11.02 11.90 33.42
CA PHE A 12 10.43 12.75 32.38
C PHE A 12 10.60 12.15 30.97
N ALA A 13 11.73 11.49 30.69
CA ALA A 13 11.96 10.78 29.43
C ALA A 13 11.01 9.58 29.23
N TYR A 14 10.65 8.87 30.29
CA TYR A 14 9.68 7.77 30.23
C TYR A 14 8.22 8.23 30.07
N MET A 15 7.86 9.43 30.51
CA MET A 15 6.49 9.95 30.37
C MET A 15 6.17 10.49 28.97
N SER A 16 7.18 10.81 28.17
CA SER A 16 6.96 11.34 26.82
C SER A 16 6.76 10.27 25.72
N MET A 17 7.15 9.02 25.97
CA MET A 17 7.03 7.94 25.00
C MET A 17 5.60 7.50 24.64
N PRO A 18 4.64 7.37 25.56
CA PRO A 18 3.28 6.93 25.22
C PRO A 18 2.49 7.95 24.42
N ILE A 19 2.81 9.24 24.47
CA ILE A 19 2.08 10.29 23.75
C ILE A 19 2.39 10.27 22.24
N MET A 20 3.57 9.84 21.84
CA MET A 20 3.94 9.74 20.43
C MET A 20 3.28 8.53 19.75
N ALA A 21 3.13 7.42 20.46
CA ALA A 21 2.48 6.21 19.92
C ALA A 21 0.97 6.40 19.65
N GLN A 22 0.28 7.24 20.44
CA GLN A 22 -1.14 7.50 20.24
C GLN A 22 -1.48 8.30 18.98
N LYS A 23 -0.56 9.08 18.43
CA LYS A 23 -0.83 9.87 17.23
C LYS A 23 -0.84 9.02 15.96
N THR A 24 -0.05 7.95 15.92
CA THR A 24 -0.01 7.03 14.78
C THR A 24 -1.30 6.22 14.64
N ASP A 25 -2.02 5.97 15.74
CA ASP A 25 -3.31 5.26 15.71
C ASP A 25 -4.43 6.10 15.04
N LEU A 26 -4.22 7.41 14.88
CA LEU A 26 -5.14 8.30 14.18
C LEU A 26 -4.88 8.34 12.66
N VAL A 27 -3.80 7.77 12.19
CA VAL A 27 -3.48 7.73 10.77
C VAL A 27 -4.17 6.54 10.12
N ASN A 28 -5.02 6.83 9.13
CA ASN A 28 -5.64 5.79 8.31
C ASN A 28 -5.01 5.81 6.90
N PRO A 29 -4.13 4.85 6.57
CA PRO A 29 -3.47 4.79 5.27
C PRO A 29 -4.41 4.43 4.11
N ILE A 30 -5.65 4.04 4.40
CA ILE A 30 -6.65 3.67 3.38
C ILE A 30 -7.44 4.88 2.86
N ILE A 31 -7.31 6.06 3.50
CA ILE A 31 -8.00 7.27 3.03
C ILE A 31 -7.58 7.61 1.60
N GLY A 32 -8.59 7.79 0.71
CA GLY A 32 -8.38 8.13 -0.69
C GLY A 32 -7.99 6.96 -1.61
N THR A 33 -7.91 5.74 -1.10
CA THR A 33 -7.50 4.55 -1.88
C THR A 33 -8.65 3.91 -2.66
N ASN A 34 -9.76 4.62 -2.88
CA ASN A 34 -10.90 4.08 -3.62
C ASN A 34 -11.44 5.10 -4.65
N GLY A 35 -11.99 4.60 -5.75
CA GLY A 35 -12.53 5.40 -6.84
C GLY A 35 -11.47 6.34 -7.43
N MET A 36 -11.78 7.62 -7.47
CA MET A 36 -10.91 8.67 -8.02
C MET A 36 -10.06 9.38 -6.94
N GLY A 37 -9.85 8.75 -5.79
CA GLY A 37 -9.01 9.31 -4.72
C GLY A 37 -7.52 9.27 -5.02
N HIS A 38 -7.07 8.32 -5.81
CA HIS A 38 -5.70 8.17 -6.33
C HIS A 38 -4.63 8.26 -5.24
N THR A 39 -4.80 7.50 -4.18
CA THR A 39 -3.78 7.28 -3.16
C THR A 39 -3.48 5.80 -3.00
N PHE A 40 -2.35 5.48 -2.42
CA PHE A 40 -1.91 4.12 -2.15
C PHE A 40 -1.52 3.95 -0.68
N PRO A 41 -1.67 2.75 -0.09
CA PRO A 41 -1.42 2.54 1.33
C PRO A 41 0.05 2.35 1.71
N GLY A 42 0.96 2.34 0.75
CA GLY A 42 2.38 2.10 0.95
C GLY A 42 3.08 3.18 1.77
N ALA A 43 4.14 2.80 2.48
CA ALA A 43 4.94 3.71 3.28
C ALA A 43 5.87 4.56 2.41
N CYS A 44 5.88 5.88 2.63
CA CYS A 44 6.70 6.84 1.88
C CYS A 44 7.86 7.42 2.69
N ALA A 45 7.86 7.25 4.00
CA ALA A 45 8.91 7.78 4.88
C ALA A 45 10.10 6.81 4.98
N PRO A 46 11.33 7.32 5.25
CA PRO A 46 11.65 8.73 5.44
C PRO A 46 11.97 9.50 4.16
N PHE A 47 12.31 8.84 3.05
CA PHE A 47 12.84 9.51 1.85
C PHE A 47 11.95 9.38 0.61
N GLY A 48 10.92 8.54 0.65
CA GLY A 48 9.93 8.42 -0.40
C GLY A 48 10.41 7.93 -1.78
N ILE A 49 11.63 7.42 -1.90
CA ILE A 49 12.18 6.90 -3.17
C ILE A 49 11.59 5.54 -3.51
N VAL A 50 11.37 4.72 -2.49
CA VAL A 50 10.73 3.41 -2.61
C VAL A 50 9.47 3.41 -1.74
N GLN A 51 8.32 3.21 -2.39
CA GLN A 51 7.02 3.19 -1.73
C GLN A 51 6.35 1.84 -2.02
N VAL A 52 6.84 0.79 -1.39
CA VAL A 52 6.28 -0.56 -1.62
C VAL A 52 4.80 -0.60 -1.24
N SER A 53 3.96 -0.94 -2.20
CA SER A 53 2.52 -1.03 -2.04
C SER A 53 1.94 -2.16 -2.89
N PRO A 54 0.82 -2.76 -2.49
CA PRO A 54 0.10 -3.68 -3.35
C PRO A 54 -0.47 -2.95 -4.58
N ASP A 55 -0.43 -3.61 -5.72
CA ASP A 55 -1.12 -3.23 -6.93
C ASP A 55 -2.31 -4.16 -7.15
N THR A 56 -3.46 -3.56 -7.40
CA THR A 56 -4.72 -4.30 -7.59
C THR A 56 -5.26 -4.19 -9.01
N ASP A 57 -4.55 -3.50 -9.91
CA ASP A 57 -4.99 -3.24 -11.27
C ASP A 57 -5.48 -4.50 -11.98
N THR A 58 -6.67 -4.39 -12.51
CA THR A 58 -7.41 -5.48 -13.12
C THR A 58 -7.73 -5.21 -14.58
N ILE A 59 -7.39 -4.03 -15.08
CA ILE A 59 -7.82 -3.54 -16.39
C ILE A 59 -6.59 -3.38 -17.29
N PRO A 60 -6.52 -4.10 -18.41
CA PRO A 60 -5.49 -3.84 -19.42
C PRO A 60 -5.63 -2.41 -19.98
N HIS A 61 -4.51 -1.72 -20.20
CA HIS A 61 -4.52 -0.38 -20.79
C HIS A 61 -5.17 -0.33 -22.17
N ASN A 62 -5.08 -1.42 -22.88
CA ASN A 62 -5.59 -1.55 -24.23
C ASN A 62 -6.26 -2.92 -24.42
N ILE A 63 -7.44 -2.93 -25.01
CA ILE A 63 -8.14 -4.14 -25.44
C ILE A 63 -8.45 -3.98 -26.93
N ASP A 64 -7.91 -4.86 -27.76
CA ASP A 64 -8.10 -4.86 -29.21
C ASP A 64 -7.78 -3.51 -29.89
N GLY A 65 -6.73 -2.83 -29.43
CA GLY A 65 -6.32 -1.53 -29.95
C GLY A 65 -7.09 -0.35 -29.36
N VAL A 66 -8.06 -0.56 -28.47
CA VAL A 66 -8.85 0.48 -27.84
C VAL A 66 -8.39 0.74 -26.42
N TYR A 67 -7.99 1.99 -26.15
CA TYR A 67 -7.63 2.44 -24.81
C TYR A 67 -8.80 2.31 -23.82
N GLN A 68 -8.50 1.84 -22.64
CA GLN A 68 -9.47 1.63 -21.56
C GLN A 68 -9.45 2.78 -20.56
N PRO A 69 -10.39 3.74 -20.60
CA PRO A 69 -10.36 4.93 -19.72
C PRO A 69 -10.41 4.60 -18.23
N ARG A 70 -11.00 3.46 -17.88
CA ARG A 70 -11.08 3.00 -16.48
C ARG A 70 -9.72 2.68 -15.85
N VAL A 71 -8.69 2.50 -16.64
CA VAL A 71 -7.30 2.37 -16.16
C VAL A 71 -6.89 3.57 -15.30
N TYR A 72 -7.48 4.75 -15.57
CA TYR A 72 -7.22 5.94 -14.78
C TYR A 72 -7.58 5.79 -13.29
N GLU A 73 -8.54 4.95 -12.93
CA GLU A 73 -8.87 4.64 -11.54
C GLU A 73 -7.64 4.07 -10.78
N TYR A 74 -6.73 3.43 -11.50
CA TYR A 74 -5.56 2.73 -10.96
C TYR A 74 -4.24 3.51 -11.10
N CYS A 75 -4.27 4.80 -11.35
CA CYS A 75 -3.02 5.56 -11.51
C CYS A 75 -2.13 5.57 -10.25
N ALA A 76 -2.68 5.27 -9.07
CA ALA A 76 -1.92 5.04 -7.84
C ALA A 76 -1.68 3.55 -7.54
N GLY A 77 -2.04 2.63 -8.44
CA GLY A 77 -1.81 1.19 -8.37
C GLY A 77 -2.82 0.41 -7.53
N TYR A 78 -3.41 0.99 -6.51
CA TYR A 78 -4.26 0.32 -5.54
C TYR A 78 -5.69 0.87 -5.51
N GLN A 79 -6.66 -0.05 -5.41
CA GLN A 79 -8.07 0.29 -5.15
C GLN A 79 -8.60 -0.56 -3.99
N HIS A 80 -9.08 0.09 -2.93
CA HIS A 80 -9.59 -0.61 -1.74
C HIS A 80 -10.80 -1.50 -2.00
N LYS A 81 -11.56 -1.23 -3.06
CA LYS A 81 -12.72 -2.07 -3.46
C LYS A 81 -12.32 -3.46 -3.96
N ASP A 82 -11.05 -3.65 -4.35
CA ASP A 82 -10.59 -4.90 -4.94
C ASP A 82 -10.28 -5.94 -3.86
N SER A 83 -10.35 -7.20 -4.21
CA SER A 83 -10.13 -8.34 -3.32
C SER A 83 -8.96 -9.23 -3.75
N SER A 84 -8.16 -8.77 -4.69
CA SER A 84 -6.96 -9.48 -5.13
C SER A 84 -5.85 -8.51 -5.53
N ILE A 85 -4.61 -8.91 -5.30
CA ILE A 85 -3.43 -8.16 -5.71
C ILE A 85 -2.72 -8.88 -6.86
N VAL A 86 -2.17 -8.11 -7.79
CA VAL A 86 -1.34 -8.62 -8.89
C VAL A 86 0.13 -8.67 -8.49
N GLY A 87 0.53 -7.92 -7.50
CA GLY A 87 1.87 -7.90 -6.97
C GLY A 87 2.10 -6.71 -6.04
N LEU A 88 3.35 -6.52 -5.68
CA LEU A 88 3.84 -5.39 -4.90
C LEU A 88 4.86 -4.66 -5.76
N SER A 89 4.54 -3.45 -6.20
CA SER A 89 5.50 -2.59 -6.87
C SER A 89 6.15 -1.62 -5.89
N HIS A 90 7.26 -1.01 -6.29
CA HIS A 90 8.07 -0.21 -5.36
C HIS A 90 8.06 1.28 -5.65
N THR A 91 7.39 1.71 -6.69
CA THR A 91 7.24 3.13 -7.04
C THR A 91 5.78 3.49 -7.27
N HIS A 92 5.29 4.47 -6.49
CA HIS A 92 3.93 4.96 -6.57
C HIS A 92 3.89 6.47 -6.40
N PHE A 93 2.88 7.12 -7.01
CA PHE A 93 2.53 8.50 -6.75
C PHE A 93 1.07 8.62 -6.31
N SER A 94 0.82 9.55 -5.41
CA SER A 94 -0.54 9.97 -5.07
C SER A 94 -0.96 11.16 -5.92
N GLY A 95 -2.23 11.22 -6.27
CA GLY A 95 -2.81 12.30 -7.05
C GLY A 95 -3.17 11.89 -8.48
N THR A 96 -3.53 12.89 -9.28
CA THR A 96 -3.88 12.69 -10.69
C THR A 96 -2.64 12.48 -11.54
N GLY A 97 -2.68 11.55 -12.48
CA GLY A 97 -1.56 11.26 -13.37
C GLY A 97 -1.86 10.04 -14.23
N HIS A 98 -0.81 9.48 -14.81
CA HIS A 98 -0.87 8.19 -15.46
C HIS A 98 -0.30 7.11 -14.54
N SER A 99 -0.61 5.85 -14.81
CA SER A 99 0.00 4.68 -14.17
C SER A 99 1.42 4.46 -14.73
N ASP A 100 2.27 5.48 -14.61
CA ASP A 100 3.63 5.49 -15.18
C ASP A 100 4.66 4.85 -14.25
N LEU A 101 4.25 4.46 -13.06
CA LEU A 101 5.11 3.86 -12.04
C LEU A 101 4.72 2.40 -11.82
N GLY A 102 5.39 1.74 -10.91
CA GLY A 102 5.27 0.30 -10.73
C GLY A 102 6.34 -0.46 -11.49
N ASP A 103 7.50 0.17 -11.66
CA ASP A 103 8.59 -0.30 -12.55
C ASP A 103 9.04 -1.73 -12.28
N ILE A 104 9.06 -2.15 -11.01
CA ILE A 104 9.38 -3.52 -10.62
C ILE A 104 8.24 -4.07 -9.79
N LEU A 105 7.47 -4.96 -10.39
CA LEU A 105 6.38 -5.67 -9.76
C LEU A 105 6.87 -7.04 -9.28
N LEU A 106 6.74 -7.31 -7.99
CA LEU A 106 7.12 -8.58 -7.37
C LEU A 106 5.87 -9.27 -6.84
N MET A 107 5.71 -10.54 -7.18
CA MET A 107 4.68 -11.39 -6.61
C MET A 107 5.31 -12.65 -6.04
N PRO A 108 5.49 -12.74 -4.70
CA PRO A 108 5.94 -13.97 -4.06
C PRO A 108 4.90 -15.08 -4.23
N PHE A 109 5.34 -16.26 -4.60
CA PHE A 109 4.45 -17.42 -4.73
C PHE A 109 5.17 -18.71 -4.27
N THR A 110 4.39 -19.75 -4.08
CA THR A 110 4.87 -21.11 -3.78
C THR A 110 4.32 -22.09 -4.82
N GLY A 111 5.08 -23.15 -5.11
CA GLY A 111 4.65 -24.17 -6.05
C GLY A 111 5.14 -23.94 -7.48
N LYS A 112 4.33 -24.34 -8.48
CA LYS A 112 4.70 -24.26 -9.89
C LYS A 112 4.68 -22.81 -10.37
N LEU A 113 5.71 -22.41 -11.12
CA LEU A 113 5.79 -21.07 -11.72
C LEU A 113 4.56 -20.77 -12.57
N GLN A 114 3.93 -19.64 -12.29
CA GLN A 114 2.84 -19.04 -13.05
C GLN A 114 3.32 -17.68 -13.56
N ILE A 115 3.14 -17.43 -14.85
CA ILE A 115 3.50 -16.14 -15.49
C ILE A 115 2.29 -15.33 -15.91
N ASN A 116 1.10 -15.94 -15.90
CA ASN A 116 -0.14 -15.25 -16.17
C ASN A 116 -0.72 -14.70 -14.85
N PRO A 117 -1.08 -13.42 -14.76
CA PRO A 117 -1.67 -12.86 -13.54
C PRO A 117 -3.06 -13.42 -13.23
N GLY A 118 -3.78 -13.99 -14.19
CA GLY A 118 -5.21 -14.26 -14.04
C GLY A 118 -6.04 -12.97 -14.20
N THR A 119 -7.31 -13.06 -13.84
CA THR A 119 -8.22 -11.91 -13.84
C THR A 119 -8.75 -11.62 -12.45
N ALA A 120 -9.30 -10.42 -12.23
CA ALA A 120 -9.91 -10.06 -10.95
C ALA A 120 -11.09 -10.97 -10.59
N ASP A 121 -11.90 -11.35 -11.60
CA ASP A 121 -13.06 -12.22 -11.42
C ASP A 121 -12.65 -13.68 -11.18
N ASN A 122 -11.50 -14.09 -11.71
CA ASN A 122 -10.93 -15.42 -11.53
C ASN A 122 -9.42 -15.35 -11.23
N PRO A 123 -9.04 -14.90 -10.01
CA PRO A 123 -7.63 -14.80 -9.60
C PRO A 123 -6.91 -16.15 -9.64
N ASP A 124 -7.60 -17.24 -9.34
CA ASP A 124 -7.03 -18.59 -9.29
C ASP A 124 -6.61 -19.15 -10.66
N SER A 125 -6.98 -18.44 -11.76
CA SER A 125 -6.49 -18.76 -13.11
C SER A 125 -5.03 -18.34 -13.37
N GLY A 126 -4.38 -17.65 -12.41
CA GLY A 126 -3.02 -17.16 -12.52
C GLY A 126 -2.30 -17.04 -11.19
N TYR A 127 -1.32 -16.13 -11.11
CA TYR A 127 -0.53 -15.90 -9.88
C TYR A 127 -1.12 -14.83 -8.95
N ARG A 128 -2.21 -14.18 -9.30
CA ARG A 128 -2.87 -13.15 -8.49
C ARG A 128 -3.27 -13.73 -7.13
N SER A 129 -3.06 -12.98 -6.06
CA SER A 129 -3.40 -13.40 -4.70
C SER A 129 -4.68 -12.76 -4.21
N ARG A 130 -5.57 -13.56 -3.62
CA ARG A 130 -6.77 -13.05 -2.93
C ARG A 130 -6.41 -12.54 -1.55
N PHE A 131 -7.16 -11.57 -1.07
CA PHE A 131 -7.12 -11.08 0.32
C PHE A 131 -8.54 -10.71 0.79
N SER A 132 -8.70 -10.52 2.09
CA SER A 132 -9.96 -10.08 2.69
C SER A 132 -9.71 -8.90 3.60
N HIS A 133 -10.45 -7.82 3.40
CA HIS A 133 -10.38 -6.63 4.24
C HIS A 133 -10.79 -6.89 5.69
N ASP A 134 -11.58 -7.94 5.96
CA ASP A 134 -11.96 -8.35 7.31
C ASP A 134 -10.78 -8.88 8.14
N THR A 135 -9.76 -9.39 7.47
CA THR A 135 -8.56 -9.96 8.09
C THR A 135 -7.30 -9.15 7.86
N GLU A 136 -7.38 -8.14 7.00
CA GLU A 136 -6.28 -7.25 6.68
C GLU A 136 -6.08 -6.21 7.78
N ILE A 137 -4.84 -6.00 8.19
CA ILE A 137 -4.49 -4.95 9.15
C ILE A 137 -3.42 -4.05 8.52
N SER A 138 -3.80 -2.81 8.23
CA SER A 138 -2.87 -1.75 7.86
C SER A 138 -2.72 -0.80 9.05
N ARG A 139 -1.53 -0.78 9.66
CA ARG A 139 -1.23 0.11 10.77
C ARG A 139 0.11 0.79 10.54
N PRO A 140 0.19 2.14 10.63
CA PRO A 140 1.46 2.82 10.68
C PRO A 140 2.21 2.40 11.94
N ARG A 141 3.51 2.16 11.82
CA ARG A 141 4.40 1.91 12.95
C ARG A 141 5.41 3.04 13.04
N SER A 142 5.58 3.58 14.21
CA SER A 142 6.64 4.55 14.54
C SER A 142 7.95 3.83 14.86
#